data_338eb05c3d4a73ef862a78ae3424835b
#
_entry.id   338eb05c3d4a73ef862a78ae3424835b
#
_cell.length_a   1.000
_cell.length_b   1.000
_cell.length_c   1.000
_cell.angle_alpha   90.00
_cell.angle_beta   90.00
_cell.angle_gamma   90.00
#
_symmetry.space_group_name_H-M   'P 1'
#
loop_
_entity.id
_entity.type
_entity.pdbx_description
1 polymer ?
#
loop_
_entity_poly.entity_id
_entity_poly.type
_entity_poly.pdbx_seq_one_letter_code
_entity_poly.pdbx_strand_id
1 'polypeptide(L)'
;MGKLGGEMKALAKHCGGSHKTVNDRIHIVQRFDHHLRALNVQIQRVAQIKVRHIESYAVQQGLTENNPAQHLEGVTAPPVKNHYPALPCPALPPEQLPELLHRIGDYQQGRELTRLAVVLTLHLFIRSSELRFARWSDIDFRHKIWNIPATRETIEKVRFSGRGAKMRTPHIVPLSRQAIAILKQIHEICGHLELVFPGDHNPYKPMSENTVNRALRLMGHDTKADVCGHGFRAMACSALVESELWSRDAVERQMSHQERNSVRAAYIHKAEHLDACKAMMQWWSDYLDSSREGYIAPYIYARQHKAA
;
A
#
# COMPACT_ATOMS: atom_id res chain seq x y z
N MET A 1 -23.77 5.16 25.93
CA MET A 1 -22.72 4.20 26.31
C MET A 1 -23.03 3.76 27.74
N GLY A 2 -23.30 2.47 27.96
CA GLY A 2 -23.61 1.97 29.29
C GLY A 2 -22.37 1.96 30.21
N LYS A 3 -22.58 1.82 31.50
CA LYS A 3 -21.57 1.79 32.57
C LYS A 3 -20.39 0.85 32.28
N LEU A 4 -20.63 -0.27 31.60
CA LEU A 4 -19.64 -1.27 31.16
C LEU A 4 -18.60 -0.69 30.20
N GLY A 5 -19.00 0.12 29.21
CA GLY A 5 -18.07 0.71 28.23
C GLY A 5 -17.11 1.73 28.85
N GLY A 6 -17.50 2.37 29.96
CA GLY A 6 -16.65 3.30 30.72
C GLY A 6 -15.58 2.57 31.54
N GLU A 7 -15.95 1.50 32.23
CA GLU A 7 -15.05 0.69 33.05
C GLU A 7 -14.01 -0.05 32.21
N MET A 8 -14.42 -0.56 31.07
CA MET A 8 -13.49 -1.27 30.16
C MET A 8 -12.53 -0.32 29.42
N LYS A 9 -12.95 0.93 29.13
CA LYS A 9 -12.03 1.96 28.63
C LYS A 9 -10.96 2.32 29.66
N ALA A 10 -11.34 2.38 30.94
CA ALA A 10 -10.39 2.62 32.02
C ALA A 10 -9.40 1.45 32.18
N LEU A 11 -9.86 0.21 32.08
CA LEU A 11 -9.01 -0.99 32.13
C LEU A 11 -8.05 -1.05 30.94
N ALA A 12 -8.52 -0.77 29.72
CA ALA A 12 -7.69 -0.75 28.51
C ALA A 12 -6.58 0.30 28.56
N LYS A 13 -6.81 1.43 29.23
CA LYS A 13 -5.78 2.46 29.48
C LYS A 13 -4.76 2.02 30.54
N HIS A 14 -5.20 1.28 31.53
CA HIS A 14 -4.34 0.84 32.64
C HIS A 14 -3.34 -0.26 32.21
N CYS A 15 -3.71 -1.07 31.23
CA CYS A 15 -2.87 -2.18 30.74
C CYS A 15 -1.69 -1.76 29.85
N GLY A 16 -1.44 -0.48 29.65
CA GLY A 16 -0.34 0.04 28.82
C GLY A 16 -0.43 -0.36 27.34
N GLY A 17 0.29 0.30 26.49
CA GLY A 17 0.37 -0.01 25.07
C GLY A 17 0.27 1.22 24.18
N SER A 18 0.58 1.07 22.90
CA SER A 18 0.45 2.17 21.95
C SER A 18 -1.01 2.58 21.79
N HIS A 19 -1.25 3.86 21.45
CA HIS A 19 -2.60 4.39 21.22
C HIS A 19 -3.44 3.54 20.26
N LYS A 20 -2.80 2.91 19.27
CA LYS A 20 -3.42 1.98 18.34
C LYS A 20 -3.86 0.68 19.02
N THR A 21 -3.00 0.11 19.86
CA THR A 21 -3.29 -1.13 20.61
C THR A 21 -4.45 -0.92 21.59
N VAL A 22 -4.52 0.25 22.21
CA VAL A 22 -5.64 0.61 23.10
C VAL A 22 -6.95 0.75 22.31
N ASN A 23 -6.91 1.39 21.16
CA ASN A 23 -8.08 1.54 20.29
C ASN A 23 -8.56 0.19 19.72
N ASP A 24 -7.64 -0.68 19.28
CA ASP A 24 -7.96 -2.01 18.82
C ASP A 24 -8.65 -2.86 19.92
N ARG A 25 -8.17 -2.75 21.16
CA ARG A 25 -8.79 -3.40 22.33
C ARG A 25 -10.19 -2.83 22.62
N ILE A 26 -10.37 -1.52 22.54
CA ILE A 26 -11.69 -0.88 22.69
C ILE A 26 -12.66 -1.38 21.61
N HIS A 27 -12.22 -1.54 20.36
CA HIS A 27 -13.05 -2.08 19.29
C HIS A 27 -13.43 -3.54 19.52
N ILE A 28 -12.51 -4.37 20.02
CA ILE A 28 -12.80 -5.78 20.36
C ILE A 28 -13.88 -5.83 21.45
N VAL A 29 -13.74 -4.99 22.46
CA VAL A 29 -14.71 -4.90 23.56
C VAL A 29 -16.08 -4.41 23.10
N GLN A 30 -16.12 -3.42 22.22
CA GLN A 30 -17.38 -2.92 21.63
C GLN A 30 -18.10 -4.00 20.82
N ARG A 31 -17.36 -4.81 20.04
CA ARG A 31 -17.90 -5.95 19.29
C ARG A 31 -18.44 -7.02 20.24
N PHE A 32 -17.74 -7.28 21.33
CA PHE A 32 -18.16 -8.26 22.33
C PHE A 32 -19.43 -7.79 23.06
N ASP A 33 -19.53 -6.51 23.46
CA ASP A 33 -20.73 -5.92 24.06
C ASP A 33 -21.93 -5.99 23.09
N HIS A 34 -21.70 -5.70 21.81
CA HIS A 34 -22.74 -5.83 20.78
C HIS A 34 -23.21 -7.29 20.60
N HIS A 35 -22.28 -8.24 20.59
CA HIS A 35 -22.60 -9.67 20.50
C HIS A 35 -23.37 -10.19 21.69
N LEU A 36 -22.99 -9.77 22.90
CA LEU A 36 -23.69 -10.14 24.15
C LEU A 36 -25.13 -9.58 24.17
N ARG A 37 -25.33 -8.38 23.66
CA ARG A 37 -26.67 -7.78 23.52
C ARG A 37 -27.52 -8.52 22.51
N ALA A 38 -26.94 -8.95 21.39
CA ALA A 38 -27.62 -9.76 20.38
C ALA A 38 -28.07 -11.13 20.92
N LEU A 39 -27.35 -11.66 21.91
CA LEU A 39 -27.69 -12.90 22.61
C LEU A 39 -28.64 -12.69 23.82
N ASN A 40 -29.17 -11.48 24.00
CA ASN A 40 -30.02 -11.11 25.15
C ASN A 40 -29.35 -11.32 26.53
N VAL A 41 -28.02 -11.34 26.59
CA VAL A 41 -27.26 -11.48 27.83
C VAL A 41 -27.03 -10.09 28.41
N GLN A 42 -27.75 -9.74 29.44
CA GLN A 42 -27.57 -8.48 30.17
C GLN A 42 -26.40 -8.59 31.15
N ILE A 43 -25.25 -7.98 30.78
CA ILE A 43 -24.10 -7.82 31.66
C ILE A 43 -24.08 -6.37 32.18
N GLN A 44 -24.32 -6.20 33.47
CA GLN A 44 -24.35 -4.87 34.09
C GLN A 44 -23.00 -4.43 34.67
N ARG A 45 -22.04 -5.36 34.90
CA ARG A 45 -20.70 -5.08 35.44
C ARG A 45 -19.66 -6.03 34.85
N VAL A 46 -18.41 -5.58 34.74
CA VAL A 46 -17.26 -6.39 34.35
C VAL A 46 -17.11 -7.67 35.15
N ALA A 47 -17.46 -7.64 36.46
CA ALA A 47 -17.45 -8.82 37.35
C ALA A 47 -18.42 -9.94 36.93
N GLN A 48 -19.37 -9.69 36.03
CA GLN A 48 -20.30 -10.70 35.49
C GLN A 48 -19.80 -11.36 34.19
N ILE A 49 -18.74 -10.85 33.61
CA ILE A 49 -18.06 -11.51 32.50
C ILE A 49 -17.42 -12.76 33.09
N LYS A 50 -17.97 -13.93 32.77
CA LYS A 50 -17.44 -15.18 33.30
C LYS A 50 -15.94 -15.30 32.99
N VAL A 51 -15.22 -15.71 34.00
CA VAL A 51 -13.78 -15.82 34.17
C VAL A 51 -13.05 -16.39 32.92
N ARG A 52 -13.63 -17.37 32.23
CA ARG A 52 -13.04 -18.02 31.04
C ARG A 52 -12.59 -17.10 29.88
N HIS A 53 -13.16 -15.91 29.74
CA HIS A 53 -12.75 -14.95 28.70
C HIS A 53 -11.61 -14.06 29.15
N ILE A 54 -11.53 -13.80 30.46
CA ILE A 54 -10.45 -13.05 31.09
C ILE A 54 -9.22 -13.94 31.24
N GLU A 55 -9.39 -15.21 31.52
CA GLU A 55 -8.32 -16.20 31.68
C GLU A 55 -7.58 -16.44 30.36
N SER A 56 -8.26 -16.56 29.22
CA SER A 56 -7.60 -16.66 27.91
C SER A 56 -6.69 -15.46 27.60
N TYR A 57 -7.15 -14.28 27.99
CA TYR A 57 -6.33 -13.06 27.85
C TYR A 57 -5.18 -13.03 28.87
N ALA A 58 -5.43 -13.45 30.10
CA ALA A 58 -4.41 -13.50 31.15
C ALA A 58 -3.27 -14.49 30.81
N VAL A 59 -3.58 -15.63 30.20
CA VAL A 59 -2.57 -16.57 29.69
C VAL A 59 -1.72 -15.96 28.57
N GLN A 60 -2.36 -15.27 27.62
CA GLN A 60 -1.63 -14.58 26.55
C GLN A 60 -0.71 -13.46 27.07
N GLN A 61 -1.00 -12.92 28.24
CA GLN A 61 -0.17 -11.90 28.89
C GLN A 61 0.82 -12.49 29.91
N GLY A 62 0.90 -13.82 30.05
CA GLY A 62 1.77 -14.50 31.01
C GLY A 62 1.37 -14.34 32.48
N LEU A 63 0.10 -14.00 32.73
CA LEU A 63 -0.43 -13.77 34.09
C LEU A 63 -0.99 -15.07 34.73
N THR A 64 -1.14 -16.14 33.95
CA THR A 64 -1.55 -17.46 34.40
C THR A 64 -1.03 -18.54 33.46
N GLU A 65 -0.79 -19.74 33.98
CA GLU A 65 -0.17 -20.84 33.24
C GLU A 65 -1.18 -21.72 32.44
N ASN A 66 -2.45 -21.60 32.70
CA ASN A 66 -3.48 -22.45 32.09
C ASN A 66 -4.43 -21.64 31.20
N ASN A 67 -4.60 -22.11 29.95
CA ASN A 67 -5.60 -21.57 29.03
C ASN A 67 -6.87 -22.46 29.05
N PRO A 68 -7.96 -22.06 29.70
CA PRO A 68 -9.18 -22.86 29.70
C PRO A 68 -9.86 -22.94 28.32
N ALA A 69 -9.45 -22.11 27.36
CA ALA A 69 -9.89 -22.20 25.97
C ALA A 69 -9.09 -23.21 25.15
N GLN A 70 -8.04 -23.83 25.70
CA GLN A 70 -7.19 -24.81 25.02
C GLN A 70 -7.98 -26.06 24.56
N HIS A 71 -9.01 -26.43 25.33
CA HIS A 71 -9.92 -27.52 24.97
C HIS A 71 -10.95 -27.17 23.89
N LEU A 72 -10.97 -25.90 23.42
CA LEU A 72 -11.82 -25.43 22.33
C LEU A 72 -11.07 -25.39 20.97
N GLU A 73 -9.79 -25.75 20.94
CA GLU A 73 -9.07 -25.96 19.67
C GLU A 73 -9.74 -27.12 18.93
N GLY A 74 -10.30 -26.80 17.76
CA GLY A 74 -11.04 -27.74 16.91
C GLY A 74 -12.56 -27.70 17.09
N VAL A 75 -13.10 -27.07 18.15
CA VAL A 75 -14.56 -26.89 18.35
C VAL A 75 -15.02 -25.54 17.79
N THR A 76 -14.17 -24.54 17.79
CA THR A 76 -14.42 -23.30 17.05
C THR A 76 -13.86 -23.48 15.65
N ALA A 77 -14.71 -23.25 14.64
CA ALA A 77 -14.22 -23.08 13.29
C ALA A 77 -13.02 -22.09 13.34
N PRO A 78 -11.92 -22.38 12.61
CA PRO A 78 -10.81 -21.45 12.55
C PRO A 78 -11.40 -20.08 12.25
N PRO A 79 -10.88 -18.99 12.88
CA PRO A 79 -11.43 -17.65 12.67
C PRO A 79 -11.57 -17.50 11.18
N VAL A 80 -12.81 -17.44 10.72
CA VAL A 80 -13.09 -17.15 9.31
C VAL A 80 -12.30 -15.87 9.09
N LYS A 81 -11.16 -15.97 8.41
CA LYS A 81 -10.52 -14.78 7.87
C LYS A 81 -11.67 -14.14 7.18
N ASN A 82 -12.14 -12.99 7.74
CA ASN A 82 -13.24 -12.27 7.14
C ASN A 82 -12.85 -12.11 5.68
N HIS A 83 -13.24 -13.04 4.84
CA HIS A 83 -13.27 -12.92 3.42
C HIS A 83 -14.49 -12.03 3.09
N TYR A 84 -14.51 -10.83 3.68
CA TYR A 84 -14.92 -9.73 2.84
C TYR A 84 -13.84 -9.71 1.76
N PRO A 85 -14.15 -10.03 0.50
CA PRO A 85 -13.20 -9.84 -0.57
C PRO A 85 -12.72 -8.41 -0.35
N ALA A 86 -11.41 -8.24 -0.13
CA ALA A 86 -10.85 -6.90 0.06
C ALA A 86 -11.40 -6.12 -1.13
N LEU A 87 -12.22 -5.11 -0.86
CA LEU A 87 -12.81 -4.30 -1.94
C LEU A 87 -11.64 -3.93 -2.84
N PRO A 88 -11.69 -4.25 -4.13
CA PRO A 88 -10.59 -3.94 -5.03
C PRO A 88 -10.27 -2.45 -4.85
N CYS A 89 -8.99 -2.11 -4.79
CA CYS A 89 -8.59 -0.71 -4.67
C CYS A 89 -9.19 0.05 -5.86
N PRO A 90 -9.87 1.17 -5.62
CA PRO A 90 -10.49 1.94 -6.67
C PRO A 90 -9.48 2.29 -7.77
N ALA A 91 -9.83 1.99 -9.00
CA ALA A 91 -9.01 2.22 -10.19
C ALA A 91 -9.93 2.65 -11.32
N LEU A 92 -9.57 3.69 -12.05
CA LEU A 92 -10.36 4.17 -13.18
C LEU A 92 -10.35 3.17 -14.33
N PRO A 93 -11.46 3.06 -15.06
CA PRO A 93 -11.47 2.38 -16.33
C PRO A 93 -10.54 3.09 -17.32
N PRO A 94 -9.91 2.36 -18.27
CA PRO A 94 -8.93 2.92 -19.19
C PRO A 94 -9.38 4.15 -19.98
N GLU A 95 -10.68 4.22 -20.28
CA GLU A 95 -11.31 5.32 -21.03
C GLU A 95 -11.22 6.66 -20.28
N GLN A 96 -11.09 6.64 -18.95
CA GLN A 96 -10.98 7.83 -18.11
C GLN A 96 -9.52 8.23 -17.85
N LEU A 97 -8.55 7.50 -18.38
CA LEU A 97 -7.13 7.82 -18.23
C LEU A 97 -6.78 9.20 -18.79
N PRO A 98 -7.26 9.64 -19.96
CA PRO A 98 -6.99 10.99 -20.48
C PRO A 98 -7.40 12.08 -19.49
N GLU A 99 -8.61 11.99 -18.92
CA GLU A 99 -9.10 12.97 -17.96
C GLU A 99 -8.25 13.02 -16.69
N LEU A 100 -7.86 11.86 -16.15
CA LEU A 100 -6.95 11.78 -15.01
C LEU A 100 -5.62 12.51 -15.32
N LEU A 101 -5.04 12.26 -16.50
CA LEU A 101 -3.78 12.88 -16.92
C LEU A 101 -3.89 14.40 -17.06
N HIS A 102 -5.02 14.91 -17.58
CA HIS A 102 -5.29 16.34 -17.64
C HIS A 102 -5.41 16.95 -16.24
N ARG A 103 -6.21 16.35 -15.35
CA ARG A 103 -6.36 16.82 -13.97
C ARG A 103 -5.05 16.83 -13.20
N ILE A 104 -4.17 15.83 -13.43
CA ILE A 104 -2.82 15.82 -12.84
C ILE A 104 -1.97 16.96 -13.43
N GLY A 105 -2.09 17.24 -14.74
CA GLY A 105 -1.39 18.35 -15.40
C GLY A 105 -1.81 19.72 -14.83
N ASP A 106 -3.10 19.90 -14.61
CA ASP A 106 -3.71 21.15 -14.14
C ASP A 106 -3.65 21.34 -12.61
N TYR A 107 -3.05 20.39 -11.89
CA TYR A 107 -3.01 20.43 -10.43
C TYR A 107 -2.15 21.58 -9.91
N GLN A 108 -2.78 22.57 -9.30
CA GLN A 108 -2.15 23.76 -8.70
C GLN A 108 -2.49 23.95 -7.21
N GLN A 109 -3.35 23.10 -6.65
CA GLN A 109 -3.84 23.24 -5.27
C GLN A 109 -2.83 22.81 -4.19
N GLY A 110 -1.63 22.43 -4.59
CA GLY A 110 -0.59 21.95 -3.70
C GLY A 110 0.81 22.28 -4.22
N ARG A 111 1.80 21.72 -3.53
CA ARG A 111 3.19 21.90 -3.92
C ARG A 111 3.51 21.11 -5.19
N GLU A 112 4.43 21.65 -5.99
CA GLU A 112 4.94 20.97 -7.19
C GLU A 112 5.49 19.57 -6.88
N LEU A 113 6.19 19.41 -5.76
CA LEU A 113 6.68 18.12 -5.30
C LEU A 113 5.54 17.10 -5.08
N THR A 114 4.35 17.54 -4.66
CA THR A 114 3.16 16.69 -4.52
C THR A 114 2.64 16.23 -5.88
N ARG A 115 2.57 17.14 -6.86
CA ARG A 115 2.19 16.81 -8.23
C ARG A 115 3.16 15.79 -8.84
N LEU A 116 4.44 16.03 -8.70
CA LEU A 116 5.49 15.13 -9.18
C LEU A 116 5.42 13.75 -8.48
N ALA A 117 5.04 13.69 -7.19
CA ALA A 117 4.82 12.43 -6.50
C ALA A 117 3.65 11.64 -7.09
N VAL A 118 2.54 12.31 -7.47
CA VAL A 118 1.41 11.65 -8.14
C VAL A 118 1.83 11.12 -9.51
N VAL A 119 2.48 11.97 -10.33
CA VAL A 119 2.95 11.59 -11.68
C VAL A 119 3.93 10.41 -11.60
N LEU A 120 4.91 10.47 -10.70
CA LEU A 120 5.88 9.40 -10.55
C LEU A 120 5.23 8.10 -10.07
N THR A 121 4.23 8.18 -9.16
CA THR A 121 3.48 7.01 -8.71
C THR A 121 2.74 6.34 -9.87
N LEU A 122 2.17 7.12 -10.77
CA LEU A 122 1.46 6.62 -11.96
C LEU A 122 2.44 5.93 -12.93
N HIS A 123 3.59 6.54 -13.22
CA HIS A 123 4.60 5.97 -14.11
C HIS A 123 5.25 4.70 -13.56
N LEU A 124 5.52 4.63 -12.26
CA LEU A 124 6.25 3.52 -11.65
C LEU A 124 5.34 2.46 -11.02
N PHE A 125 4.09 2.78 -10.78
CA PHE A 125 3.07 1.95 -10.10
C PHE A 125 3.63 1.13 -8.92
N ILE A 126 4.58 1.73 -8.18
CA ILE A 126 5.15 1.18 -6.94
C ILE A 126 4.20 1.38 -5.76
N ARG A 127 4.50 0.74 -4.63
CA ARG A 127 3.67 0.91 -3.42
C ARG A 127 3.92 2.25 -2.75
N SER A 128 2.88 2.81 -2.11
CA SER A 128 2.95 4.10 -1.42
C SER A 128 4.06 4.16 -0.36
N SER A 129 4.33 3.05 0.35
CA SER A 129 5.43 2.99 1.30
C SER A 129 6.81 3.00 0.62
N GLU A 130 6.93 2.39 -0.55
CA GLU A 130 8.16 2.37 -1.34
C GLU A 130 8.47 3.78 -1.86
N LEU A 131 7.47 4.47 -2.42
CA LEU A 131 7.59 5.87 -2.81
C LEU A 131 7.95 6.78 -1.64
N ARG A 132 7.18 6.69 -0.54
CA ARG A 132 7.29 7.57 0.61
C ARG A 132 8.67 7.53 1.28
N PHE A 133 9.29 6.35 1.35
CA PHE A 133 10.59 6.16 1.98
C PHE A 133 11.75 6.13 0.99
N ALA A 134 11.54 6.60 -0.24
CA ALA A 134 12.57 6.69 -1.26
C ALA A 134 13.72 7.58 -0.81
N ARG A 135 14.95 7.12 -1.05
CA ARG A 135 16.17 7.89 -0.85
C ARG A 135 16.89 8.07 -2.18
N TRP A 136 17.61 9.17 -2.33
CA TRP A 136 18.41 9.39 -3.53
C TRP A 136 19.49 8.31 -3.73
N SER A 137 20.01 7.75 -2.65
CA SER A 137 20.95 6.62 -2.69
C SER A 137 20.39 5.33 -3.31
N ASP A 138 19.05 5.21 -3.40
CA ASP A 138 18.41 4.06 -4.05
C ASP A 138 18.29 4.22 -5.57
N ILE A 139 18.52 5.43 -6.10
CA ILE A 139 18.27 5.79 -7.50
C ILE A 139 19.60 5.81 -8.26
N ASP A 140 19.74 4.90 -9.21
CA ASP A 140 20.88 4.86 -10.12
C ASP A 140 20.47 5.45 -11.47
N PHE A 141 20.79 6.72 -11.68
CA PHE A 141 20.51 7.42 -12.93
C PHE A 141 21.33 6.89 -14.10
N ARG A 142 22.55 6.34 -13.85
CA ARG A 142 23.42 5.80 -14.89
C ARG A 142 22.85 4.52 -15.49
N HIS A 143 22.41 3.59 -14.62
CA HIS A 143 21.82 2.33 -15.05
C HIS A 143 20.30 2.41 -15.25
N LYS A 144 19.70 3.57 -14.94
CA LYS A 144 18.26 3.84 -15.06
C LYS A 144 17.42 2.85 -14.26
N ILE A 145 17.80 2.66 -13.01
CA ILE A 145 17.10 1.76 -12.08
C ILE A 145 16.88 2.44 -10.73
N TRP A 146 15.81 2.07 -10.08
CA TRP A 146 15.58 2.32 -8.67
C TRP A 146 15.66 0.99 -7.92
N ASN A 147 16.65 0.88 -7.05
CA ASN A 147 16.86 -0.30 -6.24
C ASN A 147 16.18 -0.10 -4.87
N ILE A 148 14.99 -0.70 -4.68
CA ILE A 148 14.28 -0.66 -3.41
C ILE A 148 14.85 -1.77 -2.52
N PRO A 149 15.58 -1.45 -1.43
CA PRO A 149 16.22 -2.45 -0.59
C PRO A 149 15.19 -3.25 0.22
N ALA A 150 15.57 -4.43 0.69
CA ALA A 150 14.71 -5.27 1.53
C ALA A 150 14.35 -4.60 2.86
N THR A 151 15.34 -3.91 3.45
CA THR A 151 15.23 -3.16 4.71
C THR A 151 15.95 -1.81 4.58
N ARG A 152 15.61 -0.87 5.44
CA ARG A 152 16.20 0.48 5.48
C ARG A 152 16.58 0.83 6.92
N GLU A 153 17.45 1.79 7.08
CA GLU A 153 17.66 2.45 8.37
C GLU A 153 16.37 3.14 8.82
N THR A 154 16.09 3.05 10.11
CA THR A 154 14.91 3.65 10.70
C THR A 154 15.05 5.15 10.84
N ILE A 155 14.00 5.89 10.50
CA ILE A 155 13.92 7.33 10.74
C ILE A 155 13.26 7.53 12.11
N GLU A 156 13.89 8.32 12.96
CA GLU A 156 13.44 8.58 14.33
C GLU A 156 11.98 9.09 14.35
N LYS A 157 11.16 8.50 15.21
CA LYS A 157 9.72 8.84 15.36
C LYS A 157 8.88 8.67 14.09
N VAL A 158 9.38 7.93 13.08
CA VAL A 158 8.61 7.58 11.87
C VAL A 158 8.35 6.08 11.85
N ARG A 159 7.07 5.73 12.02
CA ARG A 159 6.64 4.33 12.04
C ARG A 159 6.89 3.65 10.69
N PHE A 160 7.40 2.42 10.75
CA PHE A 160 7.63 1.58 9.59
C PHE A 160 8.73 2.07 8.63
N SER A 161 9.50 3.10 8.97
CA SER A 161 10.55 3.65 8.11
C SER A 161 11.68 2.66 7.83
N GLY A 162 11.91 1.67 8.70
CA GLY A 162 12.87 0.60 8.46
C GLY A 162 12.42 -0.46 7.45
N ARG A 163 11.21 -0.33 6.91
CA ARG A 163 10.72 -1.22 5.85
C ARG A 163 11.23 -0.75 4.49
N GLY A 164 11.88 -1.64 3.77
CA GLY A 164 12.16 -1.50 2.36
C GLY A 164 10.98 -2.05 1.51
N ALA A 165 11.30 -2.87 0.52
CA ALA A 165 10.30 -3.55 -0.29
C ALA A 165 9.35 -4.38 0.58
N LYS A 166 8.05 -4.33 0.30
CA LYS A 166 7.00 -4.99 1.11
C LYS A 166 7.27 -6.48 1.32
N MET A 167 7.86 -7.13 0.33
CA MET A 167 8.13 -8.57 0.36
C MET A 167 9.44 -8.93 1.06
N ARG A 168 10.16 -7.95 1.65
CA ARG A 168 11.46 -8.12 2.32
C ARG A 168 12.56 -8.73 1.43
N THR A 169 12.40 -8.61 0.13
CA THR A 169 13.41 -8.92 -0.88
C THR A 169 13.69 -7.65 -1.68
N PRO A 170 14.92 -7.38 -2.10
CA PRO A 170 15.20 -6.21 -2.93
C PRO A 170 14.32 -6.22 -4.19
N HIS A 171 13.85 -5.06 -4.58
CA HIS A 171 13.03 -4.89 -5.78
C HIS A 171 13.68 -3.87 -6.70
N ILE A 172 14.04 -4.30 -7.89
CA ILE A 172 14.61 -3.44 -8.93
C ILE A 172 13.46 -2.93 -9.80
N VAL A 173 13.32 -1.61 -9.88
CA VAL A 173 12.34 -0.92 -10.72
C VAL A 173 13.09 -0.20 -11.83
N PRO A 174 12.99 -0.65 -13.09
CA PRO A 174 13.55 0.09 -14.23
C PRO A 174 12.85 1.43 -14.39
N LEU A 175 13.62 2.44 -14.77
CA LEU A 175 13.15 3.80 -14.94
C LEU A 175 13.02 4.14 -16.42
N SER A 176 11.80 4.49 -16.84
CA SER A 176 11.56 5.04 -18.17
C SER A 176 12.21 6.42 -18.35
N ARG A 177 12.30 6.90 -19.57
CA ARG A 177 12.80 8.27 -19.89
C ARG A 177 11.97 9.33 -19.14
N GLN A 178 10.68 9.15 -19.08
CA GLN A 178 9.74 10.06 -18.40
C GLN A 178 9.97 10.02 -16.88
N ALA A 179 10.08 8.83 -16.28
CA ALA A 179 10.35 8.69 -14.85
C ALA A 179 11.69 9.34 -14.47
N ILE A 180 12.71 9.22 -15.29
CA ILE A 180 14.01 9.90 -15.10
C ILE A 180 13.85 11.42 -15.17
N ALA A 181 13.10 11.92 -16.15
CA ALA A 181 12.85 13.36 -16.28
C ALA A 181 12.12 13.91 -15.04
N ILE A 182 11.11 13.20 -14.53
CA ILE A 182 10.40 13.55 -13.30
C ILE A 182 11.34 13.52 -12.10
N LEU A 183 12.16 12.49 -11.95
CA LEU A 183 13.12 12.39 -10.84
C LEU A 183 14.17 13.50 -10.89
N LYS A 184 14.59 13.96 -12.06
CA LYS A 184 15.49 15.11 -12.20
C LYS A 184 14.82 16.40 -11.74
N GLN A 185 13.55 16.65 -12.10
CA GLN A 185 12.79 17.80 -11.59
C GLN A 185 12.66 17.74 -10.06
N ILE A 186 12.39 16.57 -9.50
CA ILE A 186 12.35 16.40 -8.04
C ILE A 186 13.72 16.69 -7.43
N HIS A 187 14.80 16.24 -8.08
CA HIS A 187 16.17 16.47 -7.60
C HIS A 187 16.55 17.95 -7.60
N GLU A 188 16.08 18.74 -8.55
CA GLU A 188 16.25 20.20 -8.56
C GLU A 188 15.60 20.85 -7.33
N ILE A 189 14.45 20.31 -6.86
CA ILE A 189 13.72 20.83 -5.70
C ILE A 189 14.38 20.40 -4.38
N CYS A 190 14.74 19.14 -4.23
CA CYS A 190 15.14 18.57 -2.94
C CYS A 190 16.32 17.57 -3.02
N GLY A 191 17.12 17.60 -4.07
CA GLY A 191 18.28 16.71 -4.25
C GLY A 191 19.40 16.89 -3.21
N HIS A 192 19.40 18.01 -2.48
CA HIS A 192 20.30 18.27 -1.35
C HIS A 192 19.88 17.55 -0.06
N LEU A 193 18.68 16.95 -0.02
CA LEU A 193 18.17 16.19 1.10
C LEU A 193 18.40 14.68 0.87
N GLU A 194 18.24 13.89 1.90
CA GLU A 194 18.36 12.43 1.79
C GLU A 194 17.15 11.79 1.11
N LEU A 195 15.95 12.27 1.45
CA LEU A 195 14.69 11.73 0.97
C LEU A 195 14.30 12.34 -0.38
N VAL A 196 13.80 11.51 -1.29
CA VAL A 196 13.22 11.95 -2.57
C VAL A 196 11.93 12.73 -2.34
N PHE A 197 11.15 12.36 -1.32
CA PHE A 197 9.90 13.03 -0.95
C PHE A 197 9.92 13.45 0.52
N PRO A 198 10.62 14.54 0.84
CA PRO A 198 10.64 15.08 2.20
C PRO A 198 9.27 15.64 2.60
N GLY A 199 9.02 15.66 3.90
CA GLY A 199 7.80 16.22 4.49
C GLY A 199 7.80 17.76 4.47
N ASP A 200 6.61 18.35 4.40
CA ASP A 200 6.43 19.79 4.29
C ASP A 200 6.93 20.56 5.52
N HIS A 201 6.70 20.01 6.71
CA HIS A 201 7.07 20.67 7.98
C HIS A 201 8.43 20.25 8.50
N ASN A 202 8.95 19.10 8.05
CA ASN A 202 10.24 18.59 8.48
C ASN A 202 10.90 17.83 7.33
N PRO A 203 11.97 18.38 6.73
CA PRO A 203 12.63 17.79 5.56
C PRO A 203 13.37 16.47 5.88
N TYR A 204 13.64 16.19 7.15
CA TYR A 204 14.24 14.94 7.60
C TYR A 204 13.21 13.82 7.80
N LYS A 205 11.93 14.12 7.64
CA LYS A 205 10.85 13.14 7.68
C LYS A 205 10.23 12.98 6.29
N PRO A 206 9.73 11.80 5.96
CA PRO A 206 9.10 11.58 4.66
C PRO A 206 7.74 12.26 4.58
N MET A 207 7.26 12.53 3.37
CA MET A 207 5.91 12.98 3.12
C MET A 207 4.87 12.07 3.78
N SER A 208 3.67 12.59 4.02
CA SER A 208 2.55 11.80 4.56
C SER A 208 2.19 10.63 3.63
N GLU A 209 1.80 9.50 4.22
CA GLU A 209 1.29 8.34 3.46
C GLU A 209 0.03 8.66 2.65
N ASN A 210 -0.70 9.70 3.03
CA ASN A 210 -1.91 10.15 2.36
C ASN A 210 -1.68 11.25 1.31
N THR A 211 -0.44 11.66 1.06
CA THR A 211 -0.14 12.80 0.18
C THR A 211 -0.72 12.60 -1.23
N VAL A 212 -0.45 11.46 -1.87
CA VAL A 212 -0.96 11.13 -3.20
C VAL A 212 -2.50 11.10 -3.21
N ASN A 213 -3.11 10.40 -2.24
CA ASN A 213 -4.58 10.31 -2.17
C ASN A 213 -5.23 11.68 -1.83
N ARG A 214 -4.57 12.52 -1.05
CA ARG A 214 -5.06 13.90 -0.80
C ARG A 214 -5.03 14.72 -2.08
N ALA A 215 -3.97 14.62 -2.86
CA ALA A 215 -3.87 15.30 -4.15
C ALA A 215 -4.98 14.84 -5.11
N LEU A 216 -5.22 13.54 -5.23
CA LEU A 216 -6.32 13.00 -6.06
C LEU A 216 -7.69 13.55 -5.63
N ARG A 217 -7.94 13.67 -4.32
CA ARG A 217 -9.20 14.28 -3.83
C ARG A 217 -9.30 15.77 -4.19
N LEU A 218 -8.19 16.50 -4.13
CA LEU A 218 -8.17 17.91 -4.55
C LEU A 218 -8.37 18.07 -6.07
N MET A 219 -8.00 17.06 -6.85
CA MET A 219 -8.30 16.97 -8.29
C MET A 219 -9.75 16.54 -8.58
N GLY A 220 -10.57 16.30 -7.53
CA GLY A 220 -11.99 15.96 -7.66
C GLY A 220 -12.30 14.46 -7.75
N HIS A 221 -11.34 13.57 -7.42
CA HIS A 221 -11.59 12.12 -7.40
C HIS A 221 -11.99 11.63 -6.01
N ASP A 222 -12.97 10.72 -5.93
CA ASP A 222 -13.22 9.96 -4.70
C ASP A 222 -12.21 8.80 -4.60
N THR A 223 -11.31 8.91 -3.62
CA THR A 223 -10.27 7.87 -3.41
C THR A 223 -10.80 6.58 -2.77
N LYS A 224 -12.10 6.49 -2.50
CA LYS A 224 -12.77 5.27 -2.06
C LYS A 224 -13.60 4.60 -3.15
N ALA A 225 -14.05 5.37 -4.15
CA ALA A 225 -14.92 4.90 -5.22
C ALA A 225 -14.25 4.94 -6.60
N ASP A 226 -13.52 6.02 -6.94
CA ASP A 226 -13.02 6.24 -8.29
C ASP A 226 -11.57 5.73 -8.46
N VAL A 227 -10.62 6.42 -7.84
CA VAL A 227 -9.19 6.10 -7.99
C VAL A 227 -8.37 6.50 -6.77
N CYS A 228 -7.45 5.64 -6.40
CA CYS A 228 -6.44 5.94 -5.37
C CYS A 228 -5.03 5.66 -5.88
N GLY A 229 -4.01 6.15 -5.19
CA GLY A 229 -2.62 5.91 -5.60
C GLY A 229 -2.25 4.42 -5.70
N HIS A 230 -2.92 3.55 -4.94
CA HIS A 230 -2.76 2.10 -5.10
C HIS A 230 -3.49 1.57 -6.34
N GLY A 231 -4.59 2.19 -6.73
CA GLY A 231 -5.36 1.87 -7.95
C GLY A 231 -4.54 2.06 -9.23
N PHE A 232 -3.56 2.96 -9.25
CA PHE A 232 -2.62 3.12 -10.38
C PHE A 232 -1.91 1.82 -10.74
N ARG A 233 -1.65 0.96 -9.74
CA ARG A 233 -1.06 -0.36 -9.97
C ARG A 233 -2.02 -1.30 -10.70
N ALA A 234 -3.30 -1.24 -10.36
CA ALA A 234 -4.33 -2.02 -11.06
C ALA A 234 -4.49 -1.53 -12.50
N MET A 235 -4.50 -0.19 -12.73
CA MET A 235 -4.57 0.40 -14.07
C MET A 235 -3.39 -0.05 -14.93
N ALA A 236 -2.15 0.07 -14.42
CA ALA A 236 -0.95 -0.36 -15.14
C ALA A 236 -0.98 -1.86 -15.42
N CYS A 237 -1.30 -2.69 -14.41
CA CYS A 237 -1.38 -4.13 -14.58
C CYS A 237 -2.39 -4.54 -15.66
N SER A 238 -3.58 -3.95 -15.65
CA SER A 238 -4.63 -4.22 -16.65
C SER A 238 -4.17 -3.84 -18.06
N ALA A 239 -3.60 -2.65 -18.23
CA ALA A 239 -3.11 -2.19 -19.54
C ALA A 239 -1.95 -3.05 -20.06
N LEU A 240 -1.02 -3.44 -19.19
CA LEU A 240 0.11 -4.31 -19.57
C LEU A 240 -0.35 -5.71 -19.97
N VAL A 241 -1.35 -6.26 -19.28
CA VAL A 241 -1.93 -7.56 -19.63
C VAL A 241 -2.72 -7.45 -20.94
N GLU A 242 -3.53 -6.41 -21.10
CA GLU A 242 -4.34 -6.17 -22.31
C GLU A 242 -3.48 -5.88 -23.55
N SER A 243 -2.28 -5.35 -23.37
CA SER A 243 -1.35 -5.11 -24.48
C SER A 243 -0.89 -6.39 -25.18
N GLU A 244 -0.97 -7.54 -24.50
CA GLU A 244 -0.49 -8.86 -24.94
C GLU A 244 1.02 -8.90 -25.31
N LEU A 245 1.80 -7.87 -24.91
CA LEU A 245 3.23 -7.81 -25.19
C LEU A 245 4.09 -8.56 -24.18
N TRP A 246 3.57 -8.76 -22.96
CA TRP A 246 4.35 -9.20 -21.82
C TRP A 246 3.84 -10.52 -21.24
N SER A 247 4.75 -11.38 -20.84
CA SER A 247 4.36 -12.56 -20.08
C SER A 247 3.78 -12.15 -18.72
N ARG A 248 2.81 -12.92 -18.22
CA ARG A 248 2.24 -12.70 -16.91
C ARG A 248 3.32 -12.67 -15.82
N ASP A 249 4.34 -13.51 -15.92
CA ASP A 249 5.41 -13.58 -14.94
C ASP A 249 6.26 -12.30 -14.92
N ALA A 250 6.51 -11.68 -16.09
CA ALA A 250 7.19 -10.39 -16.16
C ALA A 250 6.36 -9.27 -15.50
N VAL A 251 5.04 -9.23 -15.73
CA VAL A 251 4.15 -8.26 -15.10
C VAL A 251 4.12 -8.46 -13.59
N GLU A 252 3.95 -9.69 -13.10
CA GLU A 252 3.94 -10.02 -11.66
C GLU A 252 5.30 -9.68 -11.01
N ARG A 253 6.41 -9.90 -11.71
CA ARG A 253 7.75 -9.52 -11.24
C ARG A 253 7.87 -8.01 -11.07
N GLN A 254 7.45 -7.21 -12.07
CA GLN A 254 7.43 -5.75 -12.00
C GLN A 254 6.52 -5.24 -10.88
N MET A 255 5.39 -5.91 -10.65
CA MET A 255 4.48 -5.63 -9.55
C MET A 255 5.05 -6.03 -8.18
N SER A 256 6.21 -6.66 -8.12
CA SER A 256 6.78 -7.23 -6.87
C SER A 256 5.76 -8.10 -6.15
N HIS A 257 5.03 -8.93 -6.89
CA HIS A 257 4.16 -9.95 -6.34
C HIS A 257 4.96 -11.23 -6.12
N GLN A 258 4.71 -11.93 -5.01
CA GLN A 258 5.27 -13.26 -4.80
C GLN A 258 4.40 -14.31 -5.46
N GLU A 259 5.04 -15.27 -6.14
CA GLU A 259 4.36 -16.47 -6.59
C GLU A 259 3.81 -17.24 -5.37
N ARG A 260 2.51 -17.46 -5.36
CA ARG A 260 1.84 -18.17 -4.25
C ARG A 260 2.00 -19.69 -4.33
N ASN A 261 2.27 -20.19 -5.52
CA ASN A 261 2.55 -21.60 -5.72
C ASN A 261 4.03 -21.86 -5.41
N SER A 262 4.31 -22.55 -4.31
CA SER A 262 5.67 -22.85 -3.85
C SER A 262 6.50 -23.66 -4.87
N VAL A 263 5.86 -24.54 -5.62
CA VAL A 263 6.52 -25.33 -6.66
C VAL A 263 6.93 -24.42 -7.82
N ARG A 264 6.02 -23.59 -8.33
CA ARG A 264 6.30 -22.63 -9.40
C ARG A 264 7.34 -21.60 -8.97
N ALA A 265 7.27 -21.10 -7.71
CA ALA A 265 8.24 -20.18 -7.15
C ALA A 265 9.67 -20.75 -7.20
N ALA A 266 9.86 -22.05 -6.94
CA ALA A 266 11.17 -22.69 -6.97
C ALA A 266 11.79 -22.72 -8.38
N TYR A 267 10.95 -22.85 -9.42
CA TYR A 267 11.41 -22.85 -10.81
C TYR A 267 11.65 -21.43 -11.39
N ILE A 268 10.86 -20.44 -10.98
CA ILE A 268 10.95 -19.06 -11.50
C ILE A 268 11.96 -18.21 -10.71
N HIS A 269 12.46 -18.70 -9.59
CA HIS A 269 13.28 -17.92 -8.64
C HIS A 269 14.53 -17.26 -9.25
N LYS A 270 15.03 -17.76 -10.38
CA LYS A 270 16.24 -17.24 -11.05
C LYS A 270 15.95 -16.32 -12.25
N ALA A 271 14.70 -16.25 -12.72
CA ALA A 271 14.37 -15.41 -13.88
C ALA A 271 14.09 -13.98 -13.44
N GLU A 272 14.99 -13.06 -13.72
CA GLU A 272 14.84 -11.66 -13.33
C GLU A 272 13.92 -10.86 -14.25
N HIS A 273 13.70 -11.31 -15.47
CA HIS A 273 12.90 -10.62 -16.50
C HIS A 273 13.27 -9.13 -16.66
N LEU A 274 14.51 -8.75 -16.31
CA LEU A 274 14.88 -7.34 -16.17
C LEU A 274 14.73 -6.57 -17.49
N ASP A 275 15.12 -7.17 -18.63
CA ASP A 275 15.01 -6.49 -19.92
C ASP A 275 13.55 -6.37 -20.37
N ALA A 276 12.72 -7.39 -20.09
CA ALA A 276 11.28 -7.29 -20.29
C ALA A 276 10.67 -6.20 -19.41
N CYS A 277 11.10 -6.08 -18.15
CA CYS A 277 10.64 -5.01 -17.24
C CYS A 277 11.10 -3.63 -17.74
N LYS A 278 12.33 -3.48 -18.26
CA LYS A 278 12.79 -2.20 -18.85
C LYS A 278 11.90 -1.76 -20.02
N ALA A 279 11.68 -2.67 -20.96
CA ALA A 279 10.82 -2.39 -22.11
C ALA A 279 9.38 -2.11 -21.69
N MET A 280 8.84 -2.88 -20.74
CA MET A 280 7.50 -2.70 -20.15
C MET A 280 7.31 -1.32 -19.52
N MET A 281 8.28 -0.89 -18.69
CA MET A 281 8.21 0.41 -18.02
C MET A 281 8.29 1.57 -18.99
N GLN A 282 9.09 1.42 -20.07
CA GLN A 282 9.15 2.42 -21.13
C GLN A 282 7.84 2.46 -21.91
N TRP A 283 7.32 1.31 -22.32
CA TRP A 283 6.06 1.20 -23.04
C TRP A 283 4.89 1.80 -22.25
N TRP A 284 4.80 1.49 -20.94
CA TRP A 284 3.76 2.06 -20.08
C TRP A 284 3.82 3.59 -20.02
N SER A 285 5.02 4.14 -19.90
CA SER A 285 5.20 5.58 -19.86
C SER A 285 4.88 6.25 -21.20
N ASP A 286 5.24 5.63 -22.32
CA ASP A 286 4.90 6.10 -23.66
C ASP A 286 3.39 6.01 -23.92
N TYR A 287 2.73 4.96 -23.41
CA TYR A 287 1.28 4.81 -23.44
C TYR A 287 0.56 5.92 -22.65
N LEU A 288 1.08 6.26 -21.46
CA LEU A 288 0.55 7.39 -20.68
C LEU A 288 0.67 8.72 -21.44
N ASP A 289 1.80 8.97 -22.09
CA ASP A 289 2.00 10.20 -22.87
C ASP A 289 1.03 10.26 -24.06
N SER A 290 0.87 9.17 -24.79
CA SER A 290 -0.10 9.07 -25.89
C SER A 290 -1.54 9.24 -25.43
N SER A 291 -1.87 8.73 -24.27
CA SER A 291 -3.21 8.83 -23.69
C SER A 291 -3.60 10.25 -23.25
N ARG A 292 -2.67 11.22 -23.23
CA ARG A 292 -3.00 12.64 -22.99
C ARG A 292 -3.84 13.26 -24.09
N GLU A 293 -3.66 12.81 -25.33
CA GLU A 293 -4.38 13.33 -26.49
C GLU A 293 -5.75 12.65 -26.68
N GLY A 294 -5.98 11.52 -26.02
CA GLY A 294 -7.22 10.79 -26.07
C GLY A 294 -7.04 9.32 -25.73
N TYR A 295 -8.17 8.64 -25.49
CA TYR A 295 -8.13 7.22 -25.17
C TYR A 295 -7.77 6.37 -26.40
N ILE A 296 -6.83 5.46 -26.19
CA ILE A 296 -6.51 4.39 -27.10
C ILE A 296 -6.45 3.08 -26.30
N ALA A 297 -7.12 2.03 -26.77
CA ALA A 297 -7.08 0.75 -26.08
C ALA A 297 -5.62 0.19 -26.05
N PRO A 298 -5.15 -0.37 -24.93
CA PRO A 298 -3.78 -0.87 -24.79
C PRO A 298 -3.38 -1.85 -25.89
N TYR A 299 -4.29 -2.74 -26.30
CA TYR A 299 -4.05 -3.68 -27.38
C TYR A 299 -3.83 -2.98 -28.74
N ILE A 300 -4.62 -1.94 -29.04
CA ILE A 300 -4.49 -1.16 -30.28
C ILE A 300 -3.17 -0.40 -30.27
N TYR A 301 -2.85 0.27 -29.16
CA TYR A 301 -1.59 0.98 -28.97
C TYR A 301 -0.38 0.04 -29.14
N ALA A 302 -0.44 -1.16 -28.56
CA ALA A 302 0.62 -2.17 -28.65
C ALA A 302 0.86 -2.64 -30.09
N ARG A 303 -0.17 -2.74 -30.93
CA ARG A 303 -0.04 -3.11 -32.35
C ARG A 303 0.59 -2.02 -33.20
N GLN A 304 0.34 -0.76 -32.84
CA GLN A 304 0.90 0.42 -33.53
C GLN A 304 2.35 0.69 -33.09
N HIS A 305 2.68 0.39 -31.84
CA HIS A 305 3.96 0.69 -31.20
C HIS A 305 4.53 -0.59 -30.59
N LYS A 306 4.88 -1.57 -31.45
CA LYS A 306 5.58 -2.78 -30.98
C LYS A 306 6.81 -2.34 -30.20
N ALA A 307 6.97 -2.86 -28.98
CA ALA A 307 8.18 -2.64 -28.20
C ALA A 307 9.39 -3.05 -29.03
N ALA A 308 10.29 -2.08 -29.28
CA ALA A 308 11.52 -2.30 -30.03
C ALA A 308 12.51 -3.13 -29.20
#